data_1fab3f74fc6c5152366d736c80b1a8d0
#
_entry.id   1fab3f74fc6c5152366d736c80b1a8d0
#
_cell.length_a   1.000
_cell.length_b   1.000
_cell.length_c   1.000
_cell.angle_alpha   90.00
_cell.angle_beta   90.00
_cell.angle_gamma   90.00
#
_symmetry.space_group_name_H-M   'P 1'
#
loop_
_entity.id
_entity.type
_entity.pdbx_description
1 polymer ?
#
loop_
_entity_poly.entity_id
_entity_poly.type
_entity_poly.pdbx_seq_one_letter_code
_entity_poly.pdbx_strand_id
1 'polypeptide(L)'
;MGEKRPNSVKIINIFILVRRQIRYLYAMFALVDCNNFYASCERVFNPALRQKPIAILSNNDGCVIARSDEAKVLGLPMGAPAFKYKTFFKANNIQLFSSNYALYGDMSSRVMRILEQFSPDVEVYSIDEAFLQLKGFDSYDLQEYGIEMRQRILKWTGIPTCVGVAPTKALSKVANKIARKFPKETGGVYVIDSEEKRIKALKWTQLKDVWGIGPALHKRLAAKQCKTAYDFVQLPDMWVRKTFSITEWKLKKDLEGISKIGPETIKNKRAIATTRSFESTIKDLEDIKERISTFACSGAEKLRKQGSSCHMMLIFLRSDYHKTNSEQHRASVVVNIPFPTNSSLTLSANAVKAVASIYKKGIQYKKAGVVLTGIVPTDNHQLQLFNHEHPKHLPLMRTIDFINKKYQSPKLKLGNQDLKRTWKMRQQHLSPHYTTNLKDIITVQCP
;
A
#
# COMPACT_ATOMS: atom_id res chain seq x y z
N MET A 1 -32.21 64.14 18.21
CA MET A 1 -32.53 63.03 17.29
C MET A 1 -31.22 62.37 16.88
N GLY A 2 -30.87 61.21 17.49
CA GLY A 2 -29.65 60.47 17.24
C GLY A 2 -30.02 59.13 16.62
N GLU A 3 -29.85 59.01 15.32
CA GLU A 3 -30.02 57.74 14.63
C GLU A 3 -28.88 56.77 14.96
N LYS A 4 -29.24 55.68 15.62
CA LYS A 4 -28.34 54.53 15.81
C LYS A 4 -28.19 53.79 14.47
N ARG A 5 -27.00 53.85 13.84
CA ARG A 5 -26.65 52.98 12.71
C ARG A 5 -26.66 51.51 13.17
N PRO A 6 -27.37 50.61 12.49
CA PRO A 6 -27.40 49.19 12.88
C PRO A 6 -26.11 48.48 12.51
N ASN A 7 -25.69 47.66 13.42
CA ASN A 7 -24.56 46.71 13.51
C ASN A 7 -24.18 46.03 12.18
N SER A 8 -23.49 46.70 11.28
CA SER A 8 -22.85 46.08 10.09
C SER A 8 -21.84 44.98 10.44
N VAL A 9 -21.16 45.08 11.58
CA VAL A 9 -20.18 44.10 12.06
C VAL A 9 -20.83 42.77 12.49
N LYS A 10 -22.04 42.78 13.08
CA LYS A 10 -22.76 41.54 13.42
C LYS A 10 -23.28 40.81 12.18
N ILE A 11 -23.76 41.54 11.17
CA ILE A 11 -24.25 40.95 9.92
C ILE A 11 -23.10 40.33 9.13
N ILE A 12 -21.95 41.00 9.07
CA ILE A 12 -20.73 40.44 8.41
C ILE A 12 -20.24 39.18 9.11
N ASN A 13 -20.25 39.16 10.46
CA ASN A 13 -19.87 37.96 11.21
C ASN A 13 -20.85 36.79 11.04
N ILE A 14 -22.15 37.06 10.95
CA ILE A 14 -23.16 36.03 10.64
C ILE A 14 -22.99 35.53 9.20
N PHE A 15 -22.76 36.41 8.22
CA PHE A 15 -22.44 35.98 6.84
C PHE A 15 -21.15 35.19 6.72
N ILE A 16 -20.12 35.50 7.48
CA ILE A 16 -18.86 34.76 7.53
C ILE A 16 -19.08 33.43 8.22
N LEU A 17 -19.86 33.34 9.29
CA LEU A 17 -20.20 32.09 9.98
C LEU A 17 -21.08 31.18 9.10
N VAL A 18 -22.11 31.76 8.45
CA VAL A 18 -22.97 31.02 7.51
C VAL A 18 -22.18 30.58 6.27
N ARG A 19 -21.31 31.42 5.69
CA ARG A 19 -20.38 31.00 4.61
C ARG A 19 -19.36 29.94 5.08
N ARG A 20 -18.89 29.95 6.33
CA ARG A 20 -18.05 28.90 6.89
C ARG A 20 -18.83 27.60 7.08
N GLN A 21 -20.05 27.63 7.59
CA GLN A 21 -20.90 26.42 7.67
C GLN A 21 -21.29 25.88 6.29
N ILE A 22 -21.64 26.72 5.33
CA ILE A 22 -21.94 26.31 3.94
C ILE A 22 -20.71 25.68 3.25
N ARG A 23 -19.48 26.08 3.60
CA ARG A 23 -18.26 25.49 3.04
C ARG A 23 -18.02 24.03 3.46
N TYR A 24 -18.54 23.57 4.59
CA TYR A 24 -18.45 22.18 5.02
C TYR A 24 -19.45 21.26 4.30
N LEU A 25 -20.49 21.80 3.68
CA LEU A 25 -21.57 21.03 3.03
C LEU A 25 -21.24 20.56 1.59
N TYR A 26 -20.22 21.13 0.93
CA TYR A 26 -20.05 20.91 -0.53
C TYR A 26 -19.04 19.85 -0.97
N ALA A 27 -18.27 19.24 -0.11
CA ALA A 27 -17.37 18.14 -0.49
C ALA A 27 -16.95 17.34 0.74
N MET A 28 -17.73 16.35 1.15
CA MET A 28 -17.33 15.40 2.19
C MET A 28 -16.65 14.20 1.60
N PHE A 29 -15.67 13.67 2.32
CA PHE A 29 -15.00 12.40 2.03
C PHE A 29 -15.28 11.41 3.14
N ALA A 30 -15.74 10.21 2.80
CA ALA A 30 -15.75 9.08 3.71
C ALA A 30 -14.52 8.23 3.48
N LEU A 31 -13.73 7.98 4.51
CA LEU A 31 -12.72 6.93 4.51
C LEU A 31 -13.32 5.68 5.15
N VAL A 32 -13.34 4.59 4.42
CA VAL A 32 -13.69 3.26 4.93
C VAL A 32 -12.41 2.45 5.07
N ASP A 33 -12.14 1.94 6.28
CA ASP A 33 -10.95 1.13 6.64
C ASP A 33 -11.38 -0.21 7.21
N CYS A 34 -10.84 -1.29 6.67
CA CYS A 34 -11.11 -2.64 7.14
C CYS A 34 -10.28 -2.97 8.37
N ASN A 35 -10.92 -3.22 9.49
CA ASN A 35 -10.25 -3.46 10.76
C ASN A 35 -9.40 -4.72 10.73
N ASN A 36 -8.07 -4.59 10.96
CA ASN A 36 -7.13 -5.70 10.99
C ASN A 36 -7.26 -6.62 9.76
N PHE A 37 -7.40 -6.05 8.58
CA PHE A 37 -7.91 -6.67 7.36
C PHE A 37 -7.44 -8.11 7.13
N TYR A 38 -6.12 -8.38 7.07
CA TYR A 38 -5.61 -9.72 6.81
C TYR A 38 -6.03 -10.74 7.89
N ALA A 39 -5.98 -10.35 9.15
CA ALA A 39 -6.43 -11.22 10.24
C ALA A 39 -7.95 -11.44 10.21
N SER A 40 -8.71 -10.42 9.79
CA SER A 40 -10.16 -10.53 9.58
C SER A 40 -10.50 -11.46 8.42
N CYS A 41 -9.75 -11.44 7.31
CA CYS A 41 -9.92 -12.39 6.22
C CYS A 41 -9.76 -13.85 6.68
N GLU A 42 -8.74 -14.14 7.50
CA GLU A 42 -8.55 -15.50 8.04
C GLU A 42 -9.71 -15.93 8.94
N ARG A 43 -10.25 -15.00 9.73
CA ARG A 43 -11.40 -15.26 10.63
C ARG A 43 -12.71 -15.55 9.91
N VAL A 44 -12.91 -14.97 8.71
CA VAL A 44 -14.12 -15.20 7.91
C VAL A 44 -14.29 -16.69 7.60
N PHE A 45 -13.19 -17.35 7.25
CA PHE A 45 -13.19 -18.75 6.82
C PHE A 45 -12.90 -19.74 7.97
N ASN A 46 -12.49 -19.25 9.13
CA ASN A 46 -12.25 -20.09 10.31
C ASN A 46 -12.79 -19.41 11.56
N PRO A 47 -14.08 -19.65 11.92
CA PRO A 47 -14.70 -19.08 13.12
C PRO A 47 -13.99 -19.42 14.43
N ALA A 48 -13.24 -20.54 14.49
CA ALA A 48 -12.47 -20.92 15.69
C ALA A 48 -11.33 -19.95 16.01
N LEU A 49 -11.01 -19.02 15.09
CA LEU A 49 -10.04 -17.94 15.27
C LEU A 49 -10.65 -16.68 15.91
N ARG A 50 -11.96 -16.66 16.16
CA ARG A 50 -12.61 -15.56 16.87
C ARG A 50 -11.97 -15.42 18.26
N GLN A 51 -11.66 -14.17 18.64
CA GLN A 51 -11.02 -13.81 19.91
C GLN A 51 -9.60 -14.39 20.14
N LYS A 52 -9.04 -15.18 19.19
CA LYS A 52 -7.65 -15.63 19.27
C LYS A 52 -6.69 -14.55 18.75
N PRO A 53 -5.51 -14.40 19.36
CA PRO A 53 -4.48 -13.52 18.81
C PRO A 53 -3.94 -14.10 17.51
N ILE A 54 -3.92 -13.26 16.46
CA ILE A 54 -3.46 -13.62 15.11
C ILE A 54 -2.34 -12.69 14.68
N ALA A 55 -1.32 -13.25 14.05
CA ALA A 55 -0.26 -12.51 13.36
C ALA A 55 -0.08 -13.04 11.94
N ILE A 56 -0.04 -12.12 10.98
CA ILE A 56 0.24 -12.42 9.58
C ILE A 56 1.69 -12.06 9.28
N LEU A 57 2.38 -12.98 8.64
CA LEU A 57 3.80 -12.86 8.32
C LEU A 57 4.00 -12.37 6.87
N SER A 58 5.06 -11.61 6.65
CA SER A 58 5.47 -11.15 5.33
C SER A 58 6.01 -12.28 4.46
N ASN A 59 6.41 -11.97 3.22
CA ASN A 59 7.10 -12.90 2.34
C ASN A 59 8.24 -13.62 3.07
N ASN A 60 8.37 -14.93 2.82
CA ASN A 60 9.31 -15.84 3.48
C ASN A 60 9.10 -15.97 5.00
N ASP A 61 7.90 -15.70 5.49
CA ASP A 61 7.55 -15.71 6.93
C ASP A 61 8.50 -14.86 7.77
N GLY A 62 8.94 -13.73 7.19
CA GLY A 62 10.04 -12.93 7.74
C GLY A 62 9.66 -12.07 8.95
N CYS A 63 8.65 -11.22 8.81
CA CYS A 63 8.24 -10.25 9.81
C CYS A 63 6.72 -10.17 9.92
N VAL A 64 6.22 -9.71 11.05
CA VAL A 64 4.78 -9.45 11.26
C VAL A 64 4.35 -8.23 10.45
N ILE A 65 3.39 -8.39 9.55
CA ILE A 65 2.84 -7.31 8.70
C ILE A 65 1.38 -6.96 9.01
N ALA A 66 0.66 -7.85 9.70
CA ALA A 66 -0.65 -7.55 10.26
C ALA A 66 -0.85 -8.35 11.55
N ARG A 67 -1.75 -7.86 12.40
CA ARG A 67 -2.04 -8.46 13.70
C ARG A 67 -3.45 -8.10 14.14
N SER A 68 -4.11 -9.04 14.81
CA SER A 68 -5.41 -8.81 15.42
C SER A 68 -5.31 -7.89 16.65
N ASP A 69 -6.43 -7.40 17.15
CA ASP A 69 -6.43 -6.51 18.33
C ASP A 69 -5.96 -7.25 19.57
N GLU A 70 -6.30 -8.53 19.72
CA GLU A 70 -5.79 -9.37 20.81
C GLU A 70 -4.25 -9.48 20.77
N ALA A 71 -3.66 -9.66 19.58
CA ALA A 71 -2.21 -9.69 19.44
C ALA A 71 -1.55 -8.33 19.72
N LYS A 72 -2.25 -7.22 19.44
CA LYS A 72 -1.79 -5.86 19.81
C LYS A 72 -1.82 -5.65 21.32
N VAL A 73 -2.87 -6.10 22.00
CA VAL A 73 -3.01 -6.01 23.48
C VAL A 73 -1.89 -6.79 24.16
N LEU A 74 -1.51 -7.96 23.63
CA LEU A 74 -0.36 -8.73 24.12
C LEU A 74 1.00 -8.03 23.88
N GLY A 75 1.04 -6.88 23.21
CA GLY A 75 2.26 -6.12 22.97
C GLY A 75 3.10 -6.59 21.76
N LEU A 76 2.55 -7.43 20.86
CA LEU A 76 3.26 -7.81 19.64
C LEU A 76 3.52 -6.57 18.75
N PRO A 77 4.78 -6.18 18.44
CA PRO A 77 5.04 -5.00 17.63
C PRO A 77 4.83 -5.26 16.13
N MET A 78 4.45 -4.21 15.39
CA MET A 78 4.45 -4.25 13.93
C MET A 78 5.89 -4.34 13.41
N GLY A 79 6.12 -5.17 12.38
CA GLY A 79 7.45 -5.39 11.80
C GLY A 79 8.33 -6.32 12.63
N ALA A 80 7.82 -6.94 13.72
CA ALA A 80 8.56 -7.88 14.53
C ALA A 80 9.16 -9.01 13.68
N PRO A 81 10.50 -9.26 13.71
CA PRO A 81 11.10 -10.38 13.00
C PRO A 81 10.62 -11.71 13.59
N ALA A 82 9.94 -12.54 12.79
CA ALA A 82 9.29 -13.76 13.28
C ALA A 82 10.25 -14.68 14.02
N PHE A 83 11.50 -14.83 13.54
CA PHE A 83 12.49 -15.70 14.17
C PHE A 83 12.87 -15.28 15.60
N LYS A 84 12.83 -13.97 15.92
CA LYS A 84 13.12 -13.46 17.27
C LYS A 84 11.93 -13.62 18.21
N TYR A 85 10.72 -13.71 17.69
CA TYR A 85 9.48 -13.75 18.47
C TYR A 85 8.88 -15.15 18.59
N LYS A 86 9.59 -16.22 18.18
CA LYS A 86 9.08 -17.61 18.25
C LYS A 86 8.59 -18.01 19.64
N THR A 87 9.38 -17.73 20.68
CA THR A 87 9.02 -18.03 22.08
C THR A 87 7.81 -17.22 22.51
N PHE A 88 7.75 -15.93 22.14
CA PHE A 88 6.61 -15.06 22.43
C PHE A 88 5.31 -15.57 21.76
N PHE A 89 5.38 -15.99 20.49
CA PHE A 89 4.23 -16.56 19.79
C PHE A 89 3.70 -17.81 20.49
N LYS A 90 4.60 -18.71 20.88
CA LYS A 90 4.22 -19.97 21.57
C LYS A 90 3.63 -19.69 22.95
N ALA A 91 4.27 -18.85 23.76
CA ALA A 91 3.85 -18.51 25.11
C ALA A 91 2.45 -17.85 25.17
N ASN A 92 2.11 -17.05 24.15
CA ASN A 92 0.84 -16.33 24.04
C ASN A 92 -0.17 -17.00 23.11
N ASN A 93 0.07 -18.23 22.66
CA ASN A 93 -0.80 -18.97 21.73
C ASN A 93 -1.22 -18.16 20.49
N ILE A 94 -0.28 -17.37 19.92
CA ILE A 94 -0.55 -16.55 18.75
C ILE A 94 -0.62 -17.42 17.50
N GLN A 95 -1.75 -17.34 16.80
CA GLN A 95 -1.97 -18.06 15.55
C GLN A 95 -1.22 -17.35 14.42
N LEU A 96 -0.31 -18.07 13.77
CA LEU A 96 0.54 -17.53 12.69
C LEU A 96 -0.03 -17.91 11.34
N PHE A 97 -0.04 -16.93 10.41
CA PHE A 97 -0.38 -17.16 9.02
C PHE A 97 0.69 -16.54 8.12
N SER A 98 1.05 -17.25 7.06
CA SER A 98 1.79 -16.66 5.93
C SER A 98 0.86 -15.77 5.11
N SER A 99 1.38 -14.75 4.46
CA SER A 99 0.56 -13.85 3.60
C SER A 99 -0.15 -14.61 2.49
N ASN A 100 -1.47 -14.68 2.53
CA ASN A 100 -2.33 -15.23 1.48
C ASN A 100 -2.88 -14.09 0.60
N TYR A 101 -2.00 -13.49 -0.22
CA TYR A 101 -2.39 -12.33 -1.03
C TYR A 101 -3.48 -12.61 -2.05
N ALA A 102 -3.66 -13.87 -2.49
CA ALA A 102 -4.75 -14.24 -3.37
C ALA A 102 -6.11 -14.10 -2.66
N LEU A 103 -6.21 -14.66 -1.46
CA LEU A 103 -7.41 -14.52 -0.61
C LEU A 103 -7.67 -13.06 -0.24
N TYR A 104 -6.64 -12.34 0.23
CA TYR A 104 -6.79 -10.94 0.66
C TYR A 104 -7.18 -10.01 -0.49
N GLY A 105 -6.62 -10.25 -1.69
CA GLY A 105 -6.98 -9.48 -2.88
C GLY A 105 -8.42 -9.70 -3.33
N ASP A 106 -8.93 -10.94 -3.26
CA ASP A 106 -10.33 -11.23 -3.57
C ASP A 106 -11.29 -10.60 -2.55
N MET A 107 -11.00 -10.75 -1.26
CA MET A 107 -11.80 -10.15 -0.18
C MET A 107 -11.82 -8.61 -0.28
N SER A 108 -10.68 -7.99 -0.59
CA SER A 108 -10.59 -6.56 -0.89
C SER A 108 -11.52 -6.17 -2.05
N SER A 109 -11.43 -6.89 -3.17
CA SER A 109 -12.26 -6.62 -4.34
C SER A 109 -13.76 -6.71 -4.02
N ARG A 110 -14.17 -7.63 -3.16
CA ARG A 110 -15.58 -7.73 -2.70
C ARG A 110 -15.99 -6.51 -1.88
N VAL A 111 -15.16 -6.07 -0.94
CA VAL A 111 -15.42 -4.84 -0.15
C VAL A 111 -15.52 -3.62 -1.08
N MET A 112 -14.57 -3.44 -2.01
CA MET A 112 -14.58 -2.28 -2.92
C MET A 112 -15.82 -2.24 -3.80
N ARG A 113 -16.29 -3.39 -4.33
CA ARG A 113 -17.55 -3.48 -5.10
C ARG A 113 -18.78 -3.13 -4.27
N ILE A 114 -18.78 -3.41 -2.97
CA ILE A 114 -19.87 -2.98 -2.08
C ILE A 114 -19.83 -1.46 -1.93
N LEU A 115 -18.64 -0.87 -1.78
CA LEU A 115 -18.48 0.58 -1.63
C LEU A 115 -18.89 1.35 -2.89
N GLU A 116 -18.72 0.79 -4.09
CA GLU A 116 -19.20 1.35 -5.35
C GLU A 116 -20.73 1.54 -5.39
N GLN A 117 -21.49 0.85 -4.52
CA GLN A 117 -22.96 1.04 -4.38
C GLN A 117 -23.31 2.28 -3.55
N PHE A 118 -22.37 2.83 -2.78
CA PHE A 118 -22.58 3.95 -1.88
C PHE A 118 -22.12 5.30 -2.43
N SER A 119 -21.24 5.30 -3.44
CA SER A 119 -20.81 6.52 -4.12
C SER A 119 -20.35 6.17 -5.54
N PRO A 120 -20.65 7.02 -6.54
CA PRO A 120 -20.10 6.87 -7.88
C PRO A 120 -18.59 7.13 -7.92
N ASP A 121 -18.06 7.90 -6.95
CA ASP A 121 -16.67 8.32 -6.88
C ASP A 121 -15.95 7.59 -5.75
N VAL A 122 -15.47 6.37 -6.02
CA VAL A 122 -14.68 5.56 -5.09
C VAL A 122 -13.23 5.54 -5.53
N GLU A 123 -12.33 5.96 -4.64
CA GLU A 123 -10.88 5.88 -4.80
C GLU A 123 -10.32 4.78 -3.91
N VAL A 124 -9.92 3.67 -4.49
CA VAL A 124 -9.23 2.58 -3.78
C VAL A 124 -7.82 3.05 -3.43
N TYR A 125 -7.60 3.35 -2.16
CA TYR A 125 -6.32 3.88 -1.65
C TYR A 125 -5.33 2.77 -1.30
N SER A 126 -5.81 1.69 -0.72
CA SER A 126 -5.01 0.50 -0.38
C SER A 126 -5.84 -0.78 -0.53
N ILE A 127 -5.27 -1.92 -0.13
CA ILE A 127 -5.99 -3.21 -0.13
C ILE A 127 -7.13 -3.24 0.90
N ASP A 128 -7.09 -2.37 1.90
CA ASP A 128 -8.01 -2.34 3.05
C ASP A 128 -8.69 -0.99 3.28
N GLU A 129 -8.36 0.03 2.49
CA GLU A 129 -8.90 1.39 2.61
C GLU A 129 -9.41 1.94 1.28
N ALA A 130 -10.54 2.64 1.31
CA ALA A 130 -11.03 3.42 0.18
C ALA A 130 -11.60 4.77 0.65
N PHE A 131 -11.42 5.80 -0.19
CA PHE A 131 -12.11 7.08 -0.05
C PHE A 131 -13.32 7.10 -0.96
N LEU A 132 -14.46 7.53 -0.42
CA LEU A 132 -15.67 7.83 -1.17
C LEU A 132 -15.88 9.34 -1.16
N GLN A 133 -16.12 9.95 -2.31
CA GLN A 133 -16.53 11.34 -2.38
C GLN A 133 -18.04 11.42 -2.23
N LEU A 134 -18.51 12.14 -1.21
CA LEU A 134 -19.93 12.32 -0.89
C LEU A 134 -20.43 13.71 -1.33
N LYS A 135 -20.12 14.08 -2.59
CA LYS A 135 -20.64 15.31 -3.18
C LYS A 135 -22.11 15.12 -3.55
N GLY A 136 -22.99 16.04 -3.12
CA GLY A 136 -24.42 15.96 -3.38
C GLY A 136 -25.19 15.07 -2.39
N PHE A 137 -24.56 14.64 -1.30
CA PHE A 137 -25.20 13.85 -0.23
C PHE A 137 -25.67 14.72 0.93
N ASP A 138 -25.99 15.99 0.67
CA ASP A 138 -26.34 16.97 1.70
C ASP A 138 -27.66 16.65 2.43
N SER A 139 -28.55 15.86 1.81
CA SER A 139 -29.82 15.41 2.39
C SER A 139 -29.69 14.13 3.22
N TYR A 140 -28.51 13.49 3.25
CA TYR A 140 -28.28 12.29 4.01
C TYR A 140 -27.72 12.59 5.39
N ASP A 141 -28.17 11.83 6.42
CA ASP A 141 -27.43 11.75 7.67
C ASP A 141 -26.17 10.91 7.43
N LEU A 142 -25.01 11.57 7.40
CA LEU A 142 -23.73 10.91 7.10
C LEU A 142 -23.28 9.95 8.19
N GLN A 143 -23.78 10.09 9.42
CA GLN A 143 -23.52 9.14 10.50
C GLN A 143 -24.26 7.83 10.23
N GLU A 144 -25.58 7.91 9.97
CA GLU A 144 -26.42 6.75 9.65
C GLU A 144 -25.96 6.08 8.33
N TYR A 145 -25.59 6.89 7.33
CA TYR A 145 -25.07 6.38 6.07
C TYR A 145 -23.75 5.59 6.24
N GLY A 146 -22.87 6.08 7.11
CA GLY A 146 -21.65 5.37 7.47
C GLY A 146 -21.92 4.07 8.23
N ILE A 147 -22.95 4.05 9.10
CA ILE A 147 -23.39 2.83 9.81
C ILE A 147 -23.92 1.81 8.81
N GLU A 148 -24.72 2.23 7.84
CA GLU A 148 -25.23 1.35 6.78
C GLU A 148 -24.10 0.73 5.94
N MET A 149 -23.09 1.53 5.53
CA MET A 149 -21.90 1.03 4.83
C MET A 149 -21.24 -0.10 5.63
N ARG A 150 -20.98 0.12 6.92
CA ARG A 150 -20.35 -0.85 7.80
C ARG A 150 -21.16 -2.13 7.94
N GLN A 151 -22.47 -2.01 8.18
CA GLN A 151 -23.38 -3.15 8.33
C GLN A 151 -23.45 -3.99 7.06
N ARG A 152 -23.53 -3.35 5.89
CA ARG A 152 -23.58 -4.05 4.60
C ARG A 152 -22.28 -4.79 4.31
N ILE A 153 -21.12 -4.15 4.54
CA ILE A 153 -19.82 -4.80 4.37
C ILE A 153 -19.70 -5.99 5.32
N LEU A 154 -20.02 -5.80 6.61
CA LEU A 154 -19.96 -6.87 7.60
C LEU A 154 -20.88 -8.04 7.25
N LYS A 155 -22.13 -7.75 6.87
CA LYS A 155 -23.13 -8.76 6.50
C LYS A 155 -22.71 -9.58 5.28
N TRP A 156 -22.12 -8.94 4.27
CA TRP A 156 -21.83 -9.61 2.99
C TRP A 156 -20.43 -10.22 2.92
N THR A 157 -19.48 -9.72 3.70
CA THR A 157 -18.08 -10.19 3.65
C THR A 157 -17.55 -10.76 4.95
N GLY A 158 -18.23 -10.51 6.08
CA GLY A 158 -17.71 -10.83 7.40
C GLY A 158 -16.57 -9.93 7.88
N ILE A 159 -16.20 -8.89 7.12
CA ILE A 159 -15.09 -7.98 7.43
C ILE A 159 -15.60 -6.78 8.23
N PRO A 160 -15.16 -6.57 9.48
CA PRO A 160 -15.49 -5.36 10.25
C PRO A 160 -14.75 -4.15 9.71
N THR A 161 -15.45 -3.00 9.63
CA THR A 161 -14.89 -1.74 9.13
C THR A 161 -15.15 -0.58 10.08
N CYS A 162 -14.36 0.49 9.96
CA CYS A 162 -14.64 1.80 10.54
C CYS A 162 -14.78 2.84 9.43
N VAL A 163 -15.59 3.87 9.67
CA VAL A 163 -15.83 4.95 8.72
C VAL A 163 -15.52 6.29 9.36
N GLY A 164 -14.72 7.10 8.68
CA GLY A 164 -14.43 8.48 9.07
C GLY A 164 -14.89 9.44 7.99
N VAL A 165 -15.82 10.35 8.31
CA VAL A 165 -16.34 11.32 7.35
C VAL A 165 -15.87 12.72 7.70
N ALA A 166 -15.35 13.46 6.71
CA ALA A 166 -14.83 14.81 6.92
C ALA A 166 -14.72 15.61 5.60
N PRO A 167 -14.54 16.94 5.65
CA PRO A 167 -14.41 17.78 4.45
C PRO A 167 -13.16 17.50 3.60
N THR A 168 -12.17 16.81 4.13
CA THR A 168 -10.91 16.51 3.43
C THR A 168 -10.44 15.09 3.71
N LYS A 169 -9.58 14.55 2.85
CA LYS A 169 -9.00 13.21 3.02
C LYS A 169 -8.18 13.08 4.31
N ALA A 170 -7.38 14.09 4.67
CA ALA A 170 -6.59 14.04 5.90
C ALA A 170 -7.49 14.03 7.14
N LEU A 171 -8.54 14.84 7.16
CA LEU A 171 -9.51 14.86 8.25
C LEU A 171 -10.34 13.57 8.32
N SER A 172 -10.70 12.96 7.18
CA SER A 172 -11.43 11.68 7.20
C SER A 172 -10.57 10.54 7.78
N LYS A 173 -9.25 10.57 7.60
CA LYS A 173 -8.32 9.64 8.29
C LYS A 173 -8.28 9.90 9.81
N VAL A 174 -8.30 11.16 10.24
CA VAL A 174 -8.42 11.52 11.66
C VAL A 174 -9.75 11.01 12.22
N ALA A 175 -10.85 11.25 11.52
CA ALA A 175 -12.18 10.79 11.90
C ALA A 175 -12.25 9.25 12.02
N ASN A 176 -11.73 8.54 11.04
CA ASN A 176 -11.67 7.07 11.06
C ASN A 176 -10.88 6.53 12.25
N LYS A 177 -9.75 7.18 12.59
CA LYS A 177 -8.97 6.82 13.76
C LYS A 177 -9.75 6.99 15.07
N ILE A 178 -10.55 8.05 15.20
CA ILE A 178 -11.44 8.28 16.34
C ILE A 178 -12.53 7.19 16.39
N ALA A 179 -13.18 6.92 15.25
CA ALA A 179 -14.18 5.87 15.12
C ALA A 179 -13.67 4.50 15.57
N ARG A 180 -12.43 4.17 15.19
CA ARG A 180 -11.77 2.92 15.59
C ARG A 180 -11.35 2.87 17.05
N LYS A 181 -10.96 4.01 17.63
CA LYS A 181 -10.52 4.08 19.04
C LYS A 181 -11.69 4.05 20.02
N PHE A 182 -12.82 4.62 19.64
CA PHE A 182 -14.02 4.77 20.45
C PHE A 182 -15.25 4.10 19.78
N PRO A 183 -15.20 2.77 19.52
CA PRO A 183 -16.24 2.09 18.75
C PRO A 183 -17.59 2.02 19.49
N LYS A 184 -17.59 2.04 20.82
CA LYS A 184 -18.82 2.03 21.62
C LYS A 184 -19.57 3.36 21.54
N GLU A 185 -18.85 4.48 21.60
CA GLU A 185 -19.40 5.83 21.60
C GLU A 185 -19.79 6.29 20.18
N THR A 186 -19.07 5.84 19.18
CA THR A 186 -19.24 6.29 17.78
C THR A 186 -20.03 5.32 16.91
N GLY A 187 -20.33 4.14 17.39
CA GLY A 187 -20.85 3.07 16.55
C GLY A 187 -19.84 2.63 15.46
N GLY A 188 -18.55 3.05 15.55
CA GLY A 188 -17.51 2.83 14.55
C GLY A 188 -17.59 3.75 13.33
N VAL A 189 -18.36 4.84 13.44
CA VAL A 189 -18.44 5.94 12.46
C VAL A 189 -18.21 7.26 13.20
N TYR A 190 -17.43 8.15 12.60
CA TYR A 190 -17.25 9.50 13.16
C TYR A 190 -17.26 10.54 12.06
N VAL A 191 -18.12 11.56 12.25
CA VAL A 191 -18.31 12.65 11.27
C VAL A 191 -17.75 13.95 11.83
N ILE A 192 -16.80 14.56 11.12
CA ILE A 192 -16.29 15.91 11.38
C ILE A 192 -17.02 16.87 10.43
N ASP A 193 -18.14 17.41 10.88
CA ASP A 193 -19.07 18.29 10.15
C ASP A 193 -19.02 19.75 10.63
N SER A 194 -18.27 20.03 11.69
CA SER A 194 -18.17 21.37 12.28
C SER A 194 -16.74 21.72 12.66
N GLU A 195 -16.48 23.04 12.78
CA GLU A 195 -15.19 23.57 13.20
C GLU A 195 -14.84 23.12 14.62
N GLU A 196 -15.84 23.05 15.49
CA GLU A 196 -15.66 22.57 16.87
C GLU A 196 -15.18 21.11 16.89
N LYS A 197 -15.86 20.21 16.15
CA LYS A 197 -15.47 18.82 16.03
C LYS A 197 -14.07 18.70 15.40
N ARG A 198 -13.75 19.51 14.39
CA ARG A 198 -12.43 19.54 13.77
C ARG A 198 -11.33 19.87 14.78
N ILE A 199 -11.48 20.96 15.51
CA ILE A 199 -10.51 21.40 16.53
C ILE A 199 -10.34 20.32 17.61
N LYS A 200 -11.44 19.77 18.13
CA LYS A 200 -11.44 18.70 19.12
C LYS A 200 -10.68 17.47 18.60
N ALA A 201 -10.95 17.04 17.38
CA ALA A 201 -10.30 15.91 16.73
C ALA A 201 -8.78 16.14 16.54
N LEU A 202 -8.38 17.35 16.10
CA LEU A 202 -6.98 17.70 15.90
C LEU A 202 -6.20 17.77 17.23
N LYS A 203 -6.80 18.33 18.30
CA LYS A 203 -6.19 18.36 19.65
C LYS A 203 -6.01 16.95 20.22
N TRP A 204 -6.94 16.04 19.95
CA TRP A 204 -6.84 14.64 20.38
C TRP A 204 -5.77 13.84 19.59
N THR A 205 -5.57 14.16 18.31
CA THR A 205 -4.69 13.38 17.43
C THR A 205 -3.22 13.72 17.70
N GLN A 206 -2.44 12.73 18.17
CA GLN A 206 -1.00 12.87 18.32
C GLN A 206 -0.31 13.11 16.97
N LEU A 207 0.69 13.96 16.95
CA LEU A 207 1.41 14.33 15.72
C LEU A 207 1.96 13.12 14.94
N LYS A 208 2.51 12.13 15.65
CA LYS A 208 3.05 10.88 15.07
C LYS A 208 2.01 10.02 14.36
N ASP A 209 0.74 10.28 14.65
CA ASP A 209 -0.40 9.51 14.15
C ASP A 209 -1.12 10.22 13.00
N VAL A 210 -0.64 11.39 12.60
CA VAL A 210 -1.16 12.13 11.45
C VAL A 210 -0.67 11.47 10.17
N TRP A 211 -1.59 11.18 9.26
CA TRP A 211 -1.28 10.65 7.94
C TRP A 211 -0.23 11.54 7.23
N GLY A 212 0.82 10.93 6.67
CA GLY A 212 1.92 11.63 6.01
C GLY A 212 3.03 12.12 6.95
N ILE A 213 2.86 12.06 8.27
CA ILE A 213 3.92 12.41 9.23
C ILE A 213 4.67 11.15 9.66
N GLY A 214 5.75 10.83 8.95
CA GLY A 214 6.66 9.73 9.29
C GLY A 214 7.65 10.09 10.43
N PRO A 215 8.44 9.11 10.93
CA PRO A 215 9.34 9.32 12.08
C PRO A 215 10.34 10.47 11.91
N ALA A 216 10.89 10.68 10.71
CA ALA A 216 11.85 11.76 10.45
C ALA A 216 11.16 13.14 10.53
N LEU A 217 9.97 13.27 9.95
CA LEU A 217 9.19 14.50 9.99
C LEU A 217 8.68 14.78 11.41
N HIS A 218 8.18 13.74 12.10
CA HIS A 218 7.79 13.83 13.50
C HIS A 218 8.94 14.37 14.37
N LYS A 219 10.17 13.84 14.27
CA LYS A 219 11.33 14.32 15.03
C LYS A 219 11.60 15.81 14.79
N ARG A 220 11.51 16.28 13.54
CA ARG A 220 11.73 17.70 13.18
C ARG A 220 10.64 18.62 13.72
N LEU A 221 9.37 18.20 13.68
CA LEU A 221 8.23 18.95 14.19
C LEU A 221 8.20 18.95 15.73
N ALA A 222 8.53 17.82 16.37
CA ALA A 222 8.63 17.72 17.83
C ALA A 222 9.68 18.67 18.41
N ALA A 223 10.81 18.90 17.70
CA ALA A 223 11.81 19.90 18.06
C ALA A 223 11.26 21.36 18.05
N LYS A 224 10.11 21.59 17.42
CA LYS A 224 9.35 22.85 17.44
C LYS A 224 8.15 22.80 18.40
N GLN A 225 8.18 21.89 19.37
CA GLN A 225 7.15 21.69 20.41
C GLN A 225 5.77 21.28 19.85
N CYS A 226 5.68 20.86 18.59
CA CYS A 226 4.44 20.30 18.03
C CYS A 226 4.21 18.90 18.59
N LYS A 227 3.15 18.71 19.38
CA LYS A 227 2.75 17.43 19.99
C LYS A 227 1.52 16.81 19.31
N THR A 228 0.63 17.66 18.80
CA THR A 228 -0.66 17.28 18.24
C THR A 228 -0.79 17.72 16.78
N ALA A 229 -1.82 17.21 16.09
CA ALA A 229 -2.21 17.70 14.78
C ALA A 229 -2.64 19.16 14.82
N TYR A 230 -3.21 19.61 15.93
CA TYR A 230 -3.61 21.01 16.12
C TYR A 230 -2.39 21.93 16.15
N ASP A 231 -1.32 21.57 16.87
CA ASP A 231 -0.08 22.36 16.91
C ASP A 231 0.53 22.50 15.52
N PHE A 232 0.50 21.44 14.71
CA PHE A 232 1.00 21.47 13.34
C PHE A 232 0.21 22.44 12.46
N VAL A 233 -1.11 22.50 12.62
CA VAL A 233 -1.98 23.44 11.87
C VAL A 233 -1.72 24.90 12.27
N GLN A 234 -1.27 25.18 13.50
CA GLN A 234 -0.96 26.55 13.94
C GLN A 234 0.35 27.10 13.36
N LEU A 235 1.20 26.27 12.75
CA LEU A 235 2.45 26.73 12.14
C LEU A 235 2.18 27.65 10.94
N PRO A 236 3.00 28.70 10.71
CA PRO A 236 2.84 29.59 9.55
C PRO A 236 3.01 28.83 8.21
N ASP A 237 2.14 29.07 7.25
CA ASP A 237 2.14 28.42 5.93
C ASP A 237 3.48 28.55 5.21
N MET A 238 4.01 29.78 5.17
CA MET A 238 5.29 30.07 4.52
C MET A 238 6.44 29.30 5.15
N TRP A 239 6.42 29.16 6.48
CA TRP A 239 7.44 28.40 7.19
C TRP A 239 7.34 26.91 6.86
N VAL A 240 6.13 26.30 6.87
CA VAL A 240 5.94 24.89 6.54
C VAL A 240 6.41 24.61 5.11
N ARG A 241 6.01 25.46 4.15
CA ARG A 241 6.38 25.29 2.74
C ARG A 241 7.88 25.44 2.49
N LYS A 242 8.57 26.37 3.19
CA LYS A 242 10.02 26.58 3.08
C LYS A 242 10.84 25.49 3.77
N THR A 243 10.37 25.04 4.94
CA THR A 243 11.13 24.11 5.81
C THR A 243 10.97 22.66 5.38
N PHE A 244 9.80 22.28 4.85
CA PHE A 244 9.49 20.92 4.43
C PHE A 244 9.30 20.85 2.90
N SER A 245 8.05 20.66 2.47
CA SER A 245 7.73 20.63 1.05
C SER A 245 6.27 21.06 0.80
N ILE A 246 5.90 21.07 -0.47
CA ILE A 246 4.51 21.30 -0.90
C ILE A 246 3.56 20.20 -0.37
N THR A 247 4.04 19.00 -0.13
CA THR A 247 3.25 17.87 0.39
C THR A 247 2.79 18.14 1.81
N GLU A 248 3.70 18.56 2.70
CA GLU A 248 3.37 18.88 4.09
C GLU A 248 2.50 20.13 4.19
N TRP A 249 2.70 21.10 3.30
CA TRP A 249 1.80 22.27 3.22
C TRP A 249 0.38 21.87 2.77
N LYS A 250 0.25 20.99 1.77
CA LYS A 250 -1.07 20.46 1.36
C LYS A 250 -1.74 19.70 2.50
N LEU A 251 -0.98 18.86 3.21
CA LEU A 251 -1.47 18.14 4.39
C LEU A 251 -1.99 19.09 5.47
N LYS A 252 -1.22 20.15 5.78
CA LYS A 252 -1.66 21.19 6.71
C LYS A 252 -2.98 21.82 6.28
N LYS A 253 -3.12 22.19 5.00
CA LYS A 253 -4.37 22.76 4.45
C LYS A 253 -5.54 21.79 4.55
N ASP A 254 -5.31 20.50 4.26
CA ASP A 254 -6.34 19.49 4.44
C ASP A 254 -6.79 19.38 5.91
N LEU A 255 -5.88 19.45 6.87
CA LEU A 255 -6.21 19.46 8.30
C LEU A 255 -6.91 20.76 8.74
N GLU A 256 -6.71 21.87 8.03
CA GLU A 256 -7.48 23.13 8.20
C GLU A 256 -8.90 23.04 7.62
N GLY A 257 -9.26 21.96 6.93
CA GLY A 257 -10.54 21.80 6.25
C GLY A 257 -10.54 22.33 4.80
N ILE A 258 -9.37 22.68 4.25
CA ILE A 258 -9.21 23.18 2.89
C ILE A 258 -8.63 22.07 2.03
N SER A 259 -9.45 21.38 1.24
CA SER A 259 -9.03 20.26 0.39
C SER A 259 -7.97 20.67 -0.63
N LYS A 260 -6.77 20.13 -0.50
CA LYS A 260 -5.61 20.30 -1.40
C LYS A 260 -5.03 18.97 -1.86
N ILE A 261 -5.42 17.85 -1.21
CA ILE A 261 -5.05 16.51 -1.60
C ILE A 261 -6.19 15.95 -2.45
N GLY A 262 -6.03 16.03 -3.77
CA GLY A 262 -7.00 15.51 -4.73
C GLY A 262 -6.96 13.98 -4.86
N PRO A 263 -7.81 13.40 -5.74
CA PRO A 263 -7.73 11.98 -6.07
C PRO A 263 -6.39 11.65 -6.72
N GLU A 264 -5.86 10.47 -6.42
CA GLU A 264 -4.65 9.97 -7.06
C GLU A 264 -4.98 9.53 -8.50
N THR A 265 -4.41 10.22 -9.47
CA THR A 265 -4.41 9.75 -10.86
C THR A 265 -3.42 8.60 -11.00
N ILE A 266 -3.88 7.43 -11.44
CA ILE A 266 -3.02 6.29 -11.75
C ILE A 266 -2.13 6.68 -12.93
N LYS A 267 -0.86 6.97 -12.66
CA LYS A 267 0.15 7.26 -13.67
C LYS A 267 1.00 6.03 -13.95
N ASN A 268 1.49 5.92 -15.16
CA ASN A 268 2.48 4.91 -15.51
C ASN A 268 3.69 5.00 -14.58
N LYS A 269 4.18 3.85 -14.14
CA LYS A 269 5.35 3.78 -13.25
C LYS A 269 6.59 4.28 -13.97
N ARG A 270 7.35 5.14 -13.31
CA ARG A 270 8.65 5.65 -13.81
C ARG A 270 9.82 4.69 -13.53
N ALA A 271 9.61 3.70 -12.66
CA ALA A 271 10.56 2.63 -12.40
C ALA A 271 9.80 1.34 -12.07
N ILE A 272 10.29 0.21 -12.55
CA ILE A 272 9.73 -1.12 -12.27
C ILE A 272 10.83 -1.95 -11.61
N ALA A 273 10.63 -2.29 -10.32
CA ALA A 273 11.55 -3.11 -9.57
C ALA A 273 11.03 -4.55 -9.41
N THR A 274 11.89 -5.52 -9.66
CA THR A 274 11.69 -6.92 -9.29
C THR A 274 12.86 -7.35 -8.42
N THR A 275 12.62 -7.44 -7.12
CA THR A 275 13.65 -7.75 -6.12
C THR A 275 13.16 -8.83 -5.18
N ARG A 276 14.05 -9.70 -4.73
CA ARG A 276 13.72 -10.77 -3.77
C ARG A 276 14.82 -10.93 -2.72
N SER A 277 14.40 -11.13 -1.47
CA SER A 277 15.26 -11.76 -0.48
C SER A 277 15.13 -13.27 -0.66
N PHE A 278 16.25 -13.96 -0.69
CA PHE A 278 16.27 -15.40 -0.88
C PHE A 278 15.86 -16.11 0.41
N GLU A 279 15.31 -17.31 0.29
CA GLU A 279 14.94 -18.14 1.43
C GLU A 279 16.19 -18.53 2.25
N SER A 280 17.21 -19.03 1.58
CA SER A 280 18.56 -19.26 2.09
C SER A 280 19.57 -18.37 1.37
N THR A 281 20.78 -18.23 1.93
CA THR A 281 21.86 -17.51 1.23
C THR A 281 22.37 -18.33 0.05
N ILE A 282 22.74 -17.67 -1.04
CA ILE A 282 23.23 -18.27 -2.28
C ILE A 282 24.69 -17.86 -2.47
N LYS A 283 25.53 -18.82 -2.85
CA LYS A 283 26.95 -18.59 -3.16
C LYS A 283 27.25 -18.77 -4.65
N ASP A 284 26.50 -19.63 -5.34
CA ASP A 284 26.76 -19.98 -6.73
C ASP A 284 26.34 -18.85 -7.67
N LEU A 285 27.20 -18.56 -8.67
CA LEU A 285 26.93 -17.50 -9.65
C LEU A 285 25.81 -17.92 -10.62
N GLU A 286 25.74 -19.17 -11.03
CA GLU A 286 24.74 -19.64 -11.99
C GLU A 286 23.33 -19.59 -11.37
N ASP A 287 23.18 -19.98 -10.11
CA ASP A 287 21.94 -19.81 -9.36
C ASP A 287 21.49 -18.34 -9.26
N ILE A 288 22.45 -17.42 -9.10
CA ILE A 288 22.18 -15.98 -9.08
C ILE A 288 21.75 -15.48 -10.46
N LYS A 289 22.42 -15.91 -11.53
CA LYS A 289 22.09 -15.56 -12.92
C LYS A 289 20.68 -16.01 -13.30
N GLU A 290 20.27 -17.22 -12.96
CA GLU A 290 18.90 -17.72 -13.18
C GLU A 290 17.84 -16.84 -12.53
N ARG A 291 18.09 -16.43 -11.29
CA ARG A 291 17.16 -15.55 -10.54
C ARG A 291 17.11 -14.17 -11.13
N ILE A 292 18.24 -13.59 -11.49
CA ILE A 292 18.34 -12.27 -12.12
C ILE A 292 17.65 -12.28 -13.49
N SER A 293 17.83 -13.34 -14.29
CA SER A 293 17.10 -13.56 -15.54
C SER A 293 15.59 -13.57 -15.31
N THR A 294 15.14 -14.33 -14.33
CA THR A 294 13.71 -14.39 -13.96
C THR A 294 13.18 -13.03 -13.52
N PHE A 295 13.96 -12.23 -12.77
CA PHE A 295 13.55 -10.90 -12.33
C PHE A 295 13.49 -9.91 -13.51
N ALA A 296 14.44 -9.98 -14.44
CA ALA A 296 14.43 -9.16 -15.65
C ALA A 296 13.22 -9.48 -16.54
N CYS A 297 12.92 -10.76 -16.76
CA CYS A 297 11.75 -11.21 -17.52
C CYS A 297 10.43 -10.76 -16.88
N SER A 298 10.31 -10.87 -15.56
CA SER A 298 9.13 -10.38 -14.82
C SER A 298 8.99 -8.84 -14.90
N GLY A 299 10.12 -8.12 -14.91
CA GLY A 299 10.15 -6.68 -15.15
C GLY A 299 9.69 -6.31 -16.56
N ALA A 300 10.20 -7.04 -17.57
CA ALA A 300 9.84 -6.88 -18.97
C ALA A 300 8.34 -7.08 -19.24
N GLU A 301 7.74 -8.13 -18.65
CA GLU A 301 6.30 -8.37 -18.72
C GLU A 301 5.48 -7.19 -18.16
N LYS A 302 5.93 -6.61 -17.03
CA LYS A 302 5.26 -5.44 -16.44
C LYS A 302 5.40 -4.19 -17.32
N LEU A 303 6.55 -3.99 -18.00
CA LEU A 303 6.71 -2.92 -18.99
C LEU A 303 5.71 -3.08 -20.13
N ARG A 304 5.61 -4.29 -20.71
CA ARG A 304 4.67 -4.58 -21.80
C ARG A 304 3.22 -4.38 -21.38
N LYS A 305 2.83 -4.81 -20.18
CA LYS A 305 1.49 -4.56 -19.60
C LYS A 305 1.16 -3.07 -19.45
N GLN A 306 2.19 -2.24 -19.25
CA GLN A 306 2.05 -0.78 -19.12
C GLN A 306 2.14 -0.06 -20.49
N GLY A 307 2.43 -0.76 -21.60
CA GLY A 307 2.70 -0.13 -22.91
C GLY A 307 3.99 0.68 -22.91
N SER A 308 5.02 0.22 -22.22
CA SER A 308 6.27 0.96 -22.03
C SER A 308 7.49 0.13 -22.37
N SER A 309 8.59 0.82 -22.65
CA SER A 309 9.94 0.27 -22.86
C SER A 309 10.92 0.98 -21.93
N CYS A 310 12.06 0.38 -21.65
CA CYS A 310 13.13 1.02 -20.86
C CYS A 310 14.48 0.97 -21.59
N HIS A 311 15.35 1.94 -21.31
CA HIS A 311 16.71 1.98 -21.84
C HIS A 311 17.78 1.94 -20.75
N MET A 312 17.38 1.74 -19.49
CA MET A 312 18.31 1.68 -18.37
C MET A 312 17.83 0.63 -17.34
N MET A 313 18.76 -0.13 -16.79
CA MET A 313 18.49 -1.04 -15.68
C MET A 313 19.58 -0.97 -14.62
N LEU A 314 19.18 -1.08 -13.35
CA LEU A 314 20.06 -1.26 -12.21
C LEU A 314 19.95 -2.70 -11.72
N ILE A 315 21.08 -3.36 -11.63
CA ILE A 315 21.21 -4.71 -11.03
C ILE A 315 21.97 -4.58 -9.73
N PHE A 316 21.55 -5.30 -8.69
CA PHE A 316 22.25 -5.29 -7.42
C PHE A 316 22.28 -6.66 -6.75
N LEU A 317 23.35 -6.89 -5.98
CA LEU A 317 23.54 -8.02 -5.07
C LEU A 317 23.82 -7.52 -3.65
N ARG A 318 23.29 -8.21 -2.64
CA ARG A 318 23.54 -7.92 -1.23
C ARG A 318 23.68 -9.20 -0.42
N SER A 319 24.72 -9.27 0.43
CA SER A 319 24.87 -10.28 1.46
C SER A 319 23.83 -10.11 2.57
N ASP A 320 23.82 -11.02 3.55
CA ASP A 320 22.92 -10.93 4.70
C ASP A 320 23.43 -9.93 5.72
N TYR A 321 22.87 -8.74 5.72
CA TYR A 321 23.22 -7.66 6.65
C TYR A 321 23.12 -8.05 8.14
N HIS A 322 22.27 -9.02 8.47
CA HIS A 322 22.05 -9.44 9.87
C HIS A 322 23.05 -10.48 10.37
N LYS A 323 23.88 -11.03 9.48
CA LYS A 323 24.97 -11.95 9.84
C LYS A 323 26.28 -11.17 10.01
N THR A 324 26.54 -10.69 11.22
CA THR A 324 27.73 -9.90 11.55
C THR A 324 29.05 -10.65 11.37
N ASN A 325 29.04 -12.00 11.49
CA ASN A 325 30.23 -12.84 11.37
C ASN A 325 30.51 -13.33 9.94
N SER A 326 29.89 -12.76 8.92
CA SER A 326 30.15 -13.08 7.52
C SER A 326 30.63 -11.85 6.76
N GLU A 327 31.49 -12.06 5.76
CA GLU A 327 31.95 -10.97 4.88
C GLU A 327 30.75 -10.30 4.22
N GLN A 328 30.68 -8.99 4.37
CA GLN A 328 29.60 -8.16 3.83
C GLN A 328 29.96 -7.67 2.44
N HIS A 329 29.05 -7.88 1.50
CA HIS A 329 29.19 -7.39 0.14
C HIS A 329 27.90 -6.74 -0.34
N ARG A 330 28.01 -5.52 -0.82
CA ARG A 330 26.92 -4.76 -1.41
C ARG A 330 27.41 -4.11 -2.69
N ALA A 331 26.94 -4.63 -3.81
CA ALA A 331 27.32 -4.13 -5.13
C ALA A 331 26.10 -3.84 -6.00
N SER A 332 26.23 -2.87 -6.89
CA SER A 332 25.22 -2.57 -7.90
C SER A 332 25.89 -2.01 -9.14
N VAL A 333 25.26 -2.24 -10.29
CA VAL A 333 25.71 -1.75 -11.58
C VAL A 333 24.51 -1.21 -12.37
N VAL A 334 24.71 -0.08 -13.05
CA VAL A 334 23.74 0.47 -14.00
C VAL A 334 24.16 0.06 -15.41
N VAL A 335 23.21 -0.49 -16.15
CA VAL A 335 23.37 -0.90 -17.54
C VAL A 335 22.53 0.05 -18.39
N ASN A 336 23.18 0.75 -19.31
CA ASN A 336 22.52 1.51 -20.36
C ASN A 336 22.34 0.62 -21.59
N ILE A 337 21.10 0.51 -22.06
CA ILE A 337 20.73 -0.24 -23.25
C ILE A 337 20.67 0.77 -24.40
N PRO A 338 21.32 0.53 -25.54
CA PRO A 338 21.44 1.53 -26.59
C PRO A 338 20.11 1.96 -27.22
N PHE A 339 19.05 1.16 -27.06
CA PHE A 339 17.70 1.49 -27.54
C PHE A 339 16.64 1.10 -26.48
N PRO A 340 15.50 1.78 -26.44
CA PRO A 340 14.41 1.41 -25.54
C PRO A 340 13.84 0.04 -25.90
N THR A 341 13.77 -0.88 -24.92
CA THR A 341 13.28 -2.25 -25.10
C THR A 341 12.36 -2.69 -24.00
N ASN A 342 11.45 -3.60 -24.30
CA ASN A 342 10.67 -4.38 -23.35
C ASN A 342 10.79 -5.90 -23.63
N SER A 343 11.77 -6.28 -24.45
CA SER A 343 12.06 -7.67 -24.76
C SER A 343 12.69 -8.38 -23.56
N SER A 344 12.06 -9.49 -23.13
CA SER A 344 12.63 -10.33 -22.09
C SER A 344 13.99 -10.92 -22.47
N LEU A 345 14.24 -11.18 -23.76
CA LEU A 345 15.53 -11.69 -24.27
C LEU A 345 16.63 -10.65 -24.04
N THR A 346 16.43 -9.43 -24.52
CA THR A 346 17.42 -8.34 -24.43
C THR A 346 17.68 -7.97 -22.96
N LEU A 347 16.63 -7.79 -22.17
CA LEU A 347 16.76 -7.41 -20.75
C LEU A 347 17.42 -8.52 -19.93
N SER A 348 17.07 -9.79 -20.15
CA SER A 348 17.67 -10.92 -19.45
C SER A 348 19.15 -11.08 -19.79
N ALA A 349 19.54 -11.03 -21.09
CA ALA A 349 20.92 -11.16 -21.52
C ALA A 349 21.83 -10.08 -20.88
N ASN A 350 21.38 -8.81 -20.92
CA ASN A 350 22.09 -7.71 -20.29
C ASN A 350 22.18 -7.84 -18.78
N ALA A 351 21.10 -8.27 -18.11
CA ALA A 351 21.06 -8.43 -16.66
C ALA A 351 22.00 -9.57 -16.19
N VAL A 352 22.03 -10.70 -16.91
CA VAL A 352 22.93 -11.84 -16.60
C VAL A 352 24.39 -11.44 -16.78
N LYS A 353 24.73 -10.72 -17.86
CA LYS A 353 26.10 -10.21 -18.08
C LYS A 353 26.51 -9.23 -16.96
N ALA A 354 25.60 -8.34 -16.59
CA ALA A 354 25.88 -7.32 -15.58
C ALA A 354 26.02 -7.88 -14.17
N VAL A 355 25.22 -8.90 -13.78
CA VAL A 355 25.37 -9.50 -12.46
C VAL A 355 26.69 -10.21 -12.28
N ALA A 356 27.23 -10.81 -13.35
CA ALA A 356 28.53 -11.45 -13.32
C ALA A 356 29.67 -10.47 -12.99
N SER A 357 29.59 -9.23 -13.45
CA SER A 357 30.63 -8.20 -13.19
C SER A 357 30.65 -7.70 -11.74
N ILE A 358 29.55 -7.83 -11.00
CA ILE A 358 29.47 -7.39 -9.60
C ILE A 358 29.49 -8.55 -8.61
N TYR A 359 29.58 -9.77 -9.12
CA TYR A 359 29.66 -10.95 -8.27
C TYR A 359 31.06 -11.11 -7.65
N LYS A 360 31.11 -11.50 -6.38
CA LYS A 360 32.33 -11.86 -5.67
C LYS A 360 32.22 -13.30 -5.16
N LYS A 361 33.16 -14.14 -5.56
CA LYS A 361 33.22 -15.57 -5.15
C LYS A 361 33.36 -15.68 -3.62
N GLY A 362 32.68 -16.66 -3.03
CA GLY A 362 32.72 -16.92 -1.58
C GLY A 362 31.65 -16.18 -0.76
N ILE A 363 31.12 -15.07 -1.26
CA ILE A 363 30.08 -14.30 -0.55
C ILE A 363 28.74 -15.05 -0.51
N GLN A 364 28.09 -14.98 0.65
CA GLN A 364 26.73 -15.48 0.86
C GLN A 364 25.69 -14.38 0.54
N TYR A 365 25.14 -14.39 -0.67
CA TYR A 365 24.14 -13.41 -1.06
C TYR A 365 22.76 -13.74 -0.48
N LYS A 366 22.08 -12.76 0.08
CA LYS A 366 20.74 -12.86 0.67
C LYS A 366 19.67 -12.15 -0.14
N LYS A 367 20.05 -11.15 -0.95
CA LYS A 367 19.10 -10.35 -1.73
C LYS A 367 19.70 -9.96 -3.07
N ALA A 368 18.87 -10.05 -4.11
CA ALA A 368 19.18 -9.53 -5.44
C ALA A 368 17.98 -8.86 -6.07
N GLY A 369 18.22 -8.06 -7.11
CA GLY A 369 17.15 -7.42 -7.84
C GLY A 369 17.56 -6.74 -9.12
N VAL A 370 16.55 -6.54 -9.95
CA VAL A 370 16.59 -5.75 -11.19
C VAL A 370 15.59 -4.60 -11.04
N VAL A 371 16.03 -3.39 -11.34
CA VAL A 371 15.20 -2.19 -11.36
C VAL A 371 15.29 -1.59 -12.77
N LEU A 372 14.20 -1.57 -13.49
CA LEU A 372 14.08 -0.99 -14.82
C LEU A 372 13.72 0.49 -14.68
N THR A 373 14.51 1.35 -15.29
CA THR A 373 14.37 2.82 -15.25
C THR A 373 14.55 3.41 -16.66
N GLY A 374 14.47 4.74 -16.81
CA GLY A 374 14.47 5.33 -18.15
C GLY A 374 13.27 4.82 -18.97
N ILE A 375 12.09 4.77 -18.33
CA ILE A 375 10.88 4.22 -18.94
C ILE A 375 10.26 5.26 -19.86
N VAL A 376 9.98 4.86 -21.09
CA VAL A 376 9.31 5.65 -22.14
C VAL A 376 8.13 4.88 -22.71
N PRO A 377 7.10 5.54 -23.28
CA PRO A 377 6.03 4.86 -24.00
C PRO A 377 6.59 4.03 -25.17
N THR A 378 6.05 2.85 -25.42
CA THR A 378 6.54 1.96 -26.49
C THR A 378 6.40 2.59 -27.89
N ASP A 379 5.33 3.37 -28.10
CA ASP A 379 4.99 3.91 -29.43
C ASP A 379 5.65 5.28 -29.72
N ASN A 380 6.25 5.93 -28.72
CA ASN A 380 6.80 7.29 -28.81
C ASN A 380 8.29 7.34 -28.42
N HIS A 381 9.13 6.50 -29.02
CA HIS A 381 10.57 6.61 -28.82
C HIS A 381 11.29 6.85 -30.15
N GLN A 382 12.34 7.62 -30.07
CA GLN A 382 13.18 7.91 -31.22
C GLN A 382 13.89 6.62 -31.67
N LEU A 383 13.70 6.25 -32.93
CA LEU A 383 14.42 5.14 -33.55
C LEU A 383 15.88 5.55 -33.76
N GLN A 384 16.79 4.61 -33.52
CA GLN A 384 18.21 4.78 -33.81
C GLN A 384 18.57 4.10 -35.13
N LEU A 385 19.42 4.74 -35.93
CA LEU A 385 19.75 4.25 -37.26
C LEU A 385 20.50 2.90 -37.23
N PHE A 386 21.39 2.71 -36.23
CA PHE A 386 22.28 1.55 -36.17
C PHE A 386 21.93 0.58 -35.03
N ASN A 387 21.13 0.97 -34.05
CA ASN A 387 20.78 0.18 -32.90
C ASN A 387 19.27 0.05 -32.78
N HIS A 388 18.74 -1.12 -33.04
CA HIS A 388 17.31 -1.41 -32.94
C HIS A 388 17.06 -2.81 -32.39
N GLU A 389 15.90 -3.00 -31.83
CA GLU A 389 15.43 -4.32 -31.41
C GLU A 389 15.20 -5.22 -32.61
N HIS A 390 15.51 -6.52 -32.47
CA HIS A 390 15.22 -7.48 -33.52
C HIS A 390 13.70 -7.54 -33.80
N PRO A 391 13.22 -7.39 -35.04
CA PRO A 391 11.78 -7.25 -35.36
C PRO A 391 10.90 -8.40 -34.85
N LYS A 392 11.45 -9.63 -34.78
CA LYS A 392 10.74 -10.80 -34.29
C LYS A 392 10.56 -10.85 -32.77
N HIS A 393 11.25 -9.98 -32.01
CA HIS A 393 11.11 -9.98 -30.53
C HIS A 393 9.72 -9.59 -30.08
N LEU A 394 9.12 -8.54 -30.65
CA LEU A 394 7.80 -8.08 -30.24
C LEU A 394 6.70 -9.13 -30.45
N PRO A 395 6.57 -9.78 -31.64
CA PRO A 395 5.60 -10.89 -31.82
C PRO A 395 5.86 -12.05 -30.84
N LEU A 396 7.13 -12.44 -30.66
CA LEU A 396 7.49 -13.52 -29.74
C LEU A 396 7.07 -13.21 -28.30
N MET A 397 7.34 -11.98 -27.82
CA MET A 397 6.96 -11.58 -26.46
C MET A 397 5.44 -11.58 -26.28
N ARG A 398 4.69 -11.11 -27.27
CA ARG A 398 3.21 -11.15 -27.26
C ARG A 398 2.69 -12.59 -27.15
N THR A 399 3.28 -13.52 -27.89
CA THR A 399 2.90 -14.95 -27.86
C THR A 399 3.21 -15.58 -26.51
N ILE A 400 4.39 -15.32 -25.95
CA ILE A 400 4.79 -15.82 -24.60
C ILE A 400 3.83 -15.28 -23.54
N ASP A 401 3.55 -13.99 -23.56
CA ASP A 401 2.64 -13.35 -22.60
C ASP A 401 1.21 -13.91 -22.73
N PHE A 402 0.71 -14.11 -23.96
CA PHE A 402 -0.60 -14.70 -24.22
C PHE A 402 -0.71 -16.13 -23.64
N ILE A 403 0.27 -17.00 -23.92
CA ILE A 403 0.26 -18.38 -23.44
C ILE A 403 0.34 -18.40 -21.91
N ASN A 404 1.26 -17.64 -21.31
CA ASN A 404 1.43 -17.60 -19.87
C ASN A 404 0.20 -17.05 -19.14
N LYS A 405 -0.50 -16.07 -19.75
CA LYS A 405 -1.79 -15.55 -19.24
C LYS A 405 -2.90 -16.59 -19.35
N LYS A 406 -3.01 -17.27 -20.49
CA LYS A 406 -4.05 -18.30 -20.74
C LYS A 406 -3.96 -19.43 -19.68
N TYR A 407 -2.77 -19.88 -19.37
CA TYR A 407 -2.57 -20.96 -18.39
C TYR A 407 -2.37 -20.47 -16.95
N GLN A 408 -2.48 -19.17 -16.68
CA GLN A 408 -2.31 -18.55 -15.36
C GLN A 408 -1.01 -18.95 -14.63
N SER A 409 -0.01 -19.36 -15.41
CA SER A 409 1.30 -19.80 -14.91
C SER A 409 2.37 -19.62 -15.99
N PRO A 410 3.64 -19.37 -15.64
CA PRO A 410 4.72 -19.21 -16.60
C PRO A 410 5.09 -20.56 -17.24
N LYS A 411 4.31 -21.01 -18.22
CA LYS A 411 4.53 -22.23 -18.99
C LYS A 411 5.71 -22.07 -19.95
N LEU A 412 5.80 -20.91 -20.61
CA LEU A 412 6.92 -20.59 -21.47
C LEU A 412 7.90 -19.68 -20.72
N LYS A 413 9.17 -20.09 -20.71
CA LYS A 413 10.30 -19.37 -20.08
C LYS A 413 11.48 -19.32 -21.03
N LEU A 414 12.40 -18.39 -20.78
CA LEU A 414 13.71 -18.39 -21.45
C LEU A 414 14.60 -19.49 -20.84
N GLY A 415 15.49 -20.08 -21.64
CA GLY A 415 16.35 -21.18 -21.20
C GLY A 415 17.31 -20.83 -20.04
N ASN A 416 17.58 -19.54 -19.82
CA ASN A 416 18.40 -19.04 -18.72
C ASN A 416 17.60 -18.66 -17.46
N GLN A 417 16.32 -19.00 -17.40
CA GLN A 417 15.48 -18.86 -16.20
C GLN A 417 15.44 -20.19 -15.43
N ASP A 418 15.05 -20.15 -14.15
CA ASP A 418 14.76 -21.36 -13.38
C ASP A 418 13.62 -22.16 -14.02
N LEU A 419 13.98 -23.13 -14.86
CA LEU A 419 13.02 -23.96 -15.60
C LEU A 419 12.29 -24.93 -14.68
N LYS A 420 12.98 -25.48 -13.66
CA LYS A 420 12.44 -26.47 -12.72
C LYS A 420 11.66 -25.84 -11.56
N ARG A 421 11.67 -24.51 -11.45
CA ARG A 421 11.02 -23.78 -10.35
C ARG A 421 11.47 -24.28 -8.97
N THR A 422 12.78 -24.44 -8.81
CA THR A 422 13.43 -25.05 -7.64
C THR A 422 13.30 -24.19 -6.40
N TRP A 423 13.16 -22.87 -6.55
CA TRP A 423 13.01 -21.95 -5.43
C TRP A 423 11.59 -21.38 -5.36
N LYS A 424 11.03 -21.44 -4.16
CA LYS A 424 9.70 -20.92 -3.85
C LYS A 424 9.79 -19.97 -2.65
N MET A 425 8.84 -19.07 -2.54
CA MET A 425 8.67 -18.28 -1.33
C MET A 425 8.30 -19.20 -0.18
N ARG A 426 8.98 -19.04 0.96
CA ARG A 426 8.64 -19.77 2.18
C ARG A 426 7.30 -19.28 2.72
N GLN A 427 6.34 -20.18 2.89
CA GLN A 427 5.00 -19.94 3.40
C GLN A 427 4.54 -21.16 4.18
N GLN A 428 5.08 -21.34 5.40
CA GLN A 428 4.84 -22.54 6.22
C GLN A 428 3.47 -22.53 6.92
N HIS A 429 2.84 -21.35 7.01
CA HIS A 429 1.56 -21.12 7.67
C HIS A 429 0.51 -20.59 6.69
N LEU A 430 0.59 -20.99 5.41
CA LEU A 430 -0.35 -20.55 4.39
C LEU A 430 -1.72 -21.19 4.64
N SER A 431 -2.75 -20.37 4.73
CA SER A 431 -4.14 -20.82 4.75
C SER A 431 -4.58 -21.30 3.35
N PRO A 432 -5.62 -22.15 3.25
CA PRO A 432 -6.21 -22.51 1.96
C PRO A 432 -6.66 -21.29 1.15
N HIS A 433 -6.67 -21.43 -0.16
CA HIS A 433 -7.15 -20.38 -1.07
C HIS A 433 -8.67 -20.44 -1.24
N TYR A 434 -9.40 -20.28 -0.15
CA TYR A 434 -10.85 -20.51 -0.02
C TYR A 434 -11.72 -19.93 -1.12
N THR A 435 -11.34 -18.79 -1.70
CA THR A 435 -12.13 -18.07 -2.72
C THR A 435 -11.50 -18.07 -4.11
N THR A 436 -10.26 -18.52 -4.24
CA THR A 436 -9.49 -18.42 -5.49
C THR A 436 -9.04 -19.78 -6.04
N ASN A 437 -9.28 -20.87 -5.31
CA ASN A 437 -8.98 -22.24 -5.74
C ASN A 437 -10.17 -23.16 -5.40
N LEU A 438 -10.80 -23.72 -6.41
CA LEU A 438 -11.97 -24.62 -6.25
C LEU A 438 -11.66 -25.85 -5.36
N LYS A 439 -10.42 -26.30 -5.32
CA LYS A 439 -10.02 -27.45 -4.48
C LYS A 439 -9.97 -27.11 -2.98
N ASP A 440 -9.92 -25.83 -2.63
CA ASP A 440 -9.80 -25.34 -1.27
C ASP A 440 -11.14 -24.80 -0.73
N ILE A 441 -12.26 -25.05 -1.43
CA ILE A 441 -13.61 -24.69 -0.98
C ILE A 441 -13.93 -25.45 0.28
N ILE A 442 -14.49 -24.75 1.27
CA ILE A 442 -14.94 -25.36 2.53
C ILE A 442 -16.07 -26.35 2.23
N THR A 443 -15.85 -27.60 2.59
CA THR A 443 -16.88 -28.64 2.50
C THR A 443 -17.60 -28.72 3.84
N VAL A 444 -18.92 -28.55 3.82
CA VAL A 444 -19.79 -28.71 4.99
C VAL A 444 -20.46 -30.05 4.89
N GLN A 445 -20.32 -30.88 5.92
CA GLN A 445 -21.11 -32.11 6.03
C GLN A 445 -22.45 -31.72 6.66
N CYS A 446 -23.53 -31.94 5.91
CA CYS A 446 -24.88 -31.87 6.46
C CYS A 446 -25.20 -33.17 7.18
N PRO A 447 -25.76 -33.13 8.41
CA PRO A 447 -26.18 -34.33 9.16
C PRO A 447 -27.32 -35.05 8.44
#